data_f61525f634bf7a2dc7191f2749e37061
#
_entry.id   f61525f634bf7a2dc7191f2749e37061
#
_cell.length_a   1.000
_cell.length_b   1.000
_cell.length_c   1.000
_cell.angle_alpha   90.00
_cell.angle_beta   90.00
_cell.angle_gamma   90.00
#
_symmetry.space_group_name_H-M   'P 1'
#
loop_
_entity.id
_entity.type
_entity.pdbx_description
1 polymer ?
#
loop_
_entity_poly.entity_id
_entity_poly.type
_entity_poly.pdbx_seq_one_letter_code
_entity_poly.pdbx_strand_id
1 'polypeptide(L)'
;MQFFKLVGAFAAGSGGQGRKRTADENVDLLAAKSEAFNKGLRGRAFFYVVNASGGTFTAMAVQKDPRMNINPQFPAYTEALGVKLTDIHAEEISLHAACNLLHRASRSDYIEDDDDVLKTLDLDYMVNRRFSDFCFREDLMDETCRDEIYAKAGRLFTKDCLLPELDRIYAGGSFGKIVGHPVHYLIQTDDAGIRREMIQALLPSLYANRRLQNRRYSAVRFRGEALHGESSAYDQFYKSNAGGTVIVQYSADYDDIDDEDTADGIRDTIEKLCSYIKKYRHQVLTILCLPRECTKLKELFYENLGTVSFVELKEEFLEGEQAGDYLKLLARDNHIRTDKKLFAKLEGNRGYLAPELRTIFDGWYNNKLKTTVYPQYKEITTVKTEVEKAKPKGDAYKELMEMIGLTEAKKVILQALNYHKAQKLFADKGMKVDRPAMHMVFTGNPGTAKTTVARLFARIMRENGLLSRGHLVEVGRGDLVGKYVGWTAQTVQKRFEQAEGGVLFIDEAYSLVDGRSGSYGDEAINTIVQEMENYRDDMVVIFAGYPDRMEEFLQKNPGLRSRIAYHVPFADYSVEELCSICLLYTSPSPRDLSTS
;
A
#
# COMPACT_ATOMS: atom_id res chain seq x y z
N MET A 1 -17.30 19.18 -10.60
CA MET A 1 -17.47 19.30 -12.06
C MET A 1 -17.84 17.96 -12.66
N GLN A 2 -18.56 17.96 -13.80
CA GLN A 2 -18.83 16.75 -14.60
C GLN A 2 -18.22 16.93 -15.99
N PHE A 3 -17.73 15.84 -16.55
CA PHE A 3 -17.12 15.80 -17.86
C PHE A 3 -17.90 14.82 -18.73
N PHE A 4 -18.18 15.20 -19.97
CA PHE A 4 -18.96 14.39 -20.88
C PHE A 4 -18.25 14.29 -22.22
N LYS A 5 -18.33 13.12 -22.82
CA LYS A 5 -17.94 12.89 -24.20
C LYS A 5 -19.21 12.75 -25.04
N LEU A 6 -19.32 13.56 -26.09
CA LEU A 6 -20.39 13.51 -27.05
C LEU A 6 -19.86 12.83 -28.30
N VAL A 7 -20.63 11.86 -28.82
CA VAL A 7 -20.33 11.19 -30.09
C VAL A 7 -21.58 11.19 -30.93
N GLY A 8 -21.43 11.40 -32.24
CA GLY A 8 -22.50 11.30 -33.19
C GLY A 8 -22.00 10.99 -34.60
N ALA A 9 -22.84 10.46 -35.46
CA ALA A 9 -22.53 10.25 -36.85
C ALA A 9 -23.12 11.39 -37.70
N PHE A 10 -22.41 11.83 -38.75
CA PHE A 10 -22.95 12.82 -39.66
C PHE A 10 -24.12 12.24 -40.48
N ALA A 11 -25.23 12.99 -40.60
CA ALA A 11 -26.37 12.58 -41.36
C ALA A 11 -26.00 12.45 -42.85
N ALA A 12 -26.40 11.35 -43.47
CA ALA A 12 -26.17 11.12 -44.92
C ALA A 12 -26.83 12.24 -45.73
N GLY A 13 -26.04 12.95 -46.54
CA GLY A 13 -26.53 14.05 -47.41
C GLY A 13 -26.29 15.47 -46.91
N SER A 14 -25.58 15.68 -45.76
CA SER A 14 -25.25 17.01 -45.27
C SER A 14 -24.01 17.66 -45.93
N GLY A 15 -23.55 17.13 -47.03
CA GLY A 15 -22.59 17.77 -47.93
C GLY A 15 -23.23 18.97 -48.62
N GLY A 16 -23.24 20.14 -47.93
CA GLY A 16 -23.82 21.38 -48.48
C GLY A 16 -23.20 21.75 -49.84
N GLN A 17 -24.07 22.14 -50.80
CA GLN A 17 -23.70 22.89 -51.99
C GLN A 17 -23.17 24.27 -51.57
N GLY A 18 -21.95 24.32 -51.08
CA GLY A 18 -21.16 25.52 -50.82
C GLY A 18 -19.72 25.20 -51.17
N ARG A 19 -18.95 26.20 -51.63
CA ARG A 19 -17.52 26.15 -51.91
C ARG A 19 -16.84 25.09 -51.04
N LYS A 20 -16.20 24.08 -51.66
CA LYS A 20 -15.41 23.08 -50.92
C LYS A 20 -14.37 23.83 -50.07
N ARG A 21 -14.64 23.97 -48.81
CA ARG A 21 -13.67 24.50 -47.85
C ARG A 21 -12.55 23.47 -47.66
N THR A 22 -11.37 23.96 -47.44
CA THR A 22 -10.25 23.10 -47.02
C THR A 22 -10.54 22.47 -45.66
N ALA A 23 -9.85 21.39 -45.31
CA ALA A 23 -10.02 20.75 -44.01
C ALA A 23 -9.74 21.74 -42.87
N ASP A 24 -8.69 22.58 -43.02
CA ASP A 24 -8.27 23.59 -42.06
C ASP A 24 -9.31 24.71 -41.88
N GLU A 25 -9.90 25.23 -42.95
CA GLU A 25 -10.99 26.24 -42.87
C GLU A 25 -12.25 25.71 -42.14
N ASN A 26 -12.47 24.40 -42.12
CA ASN A 26 -13.56 23.79 -41.37
C ASN A 26 -13.22 23.66 -39.89
N VAL A 27 -11.94 23.39 -39.52
CA VAL A 27 -11.48 23.32 -38.13
C VAL A 27 -11.60 24.69 -37.48
N ASP A 28 -11.05 25.75 -38.10
CA ASP A 28 -11.12 27.13 -37.59
C ASP A 28 -12.55 27.62 -37.37
N LEU A 29 -13.44 27.28 -38.31
CA LEU A 29 -14.84 27.63 -38.19
C LEU A 29 -15.55 26.95 -37.04
N LEU A 30 -15.28 25.66 -36.83
CA LEU A 30 -15.88 24.92 -35.72
C LEU A 30 -15.32 25.37 -34.36
N ALA A 31 -14.01 25.68 -34.27
CA ALA A 31 -13.37 26.25 -33.11
C ALA A 31 -14.00 27.61 -32.75
N ALA A 32 -14.09 28.53 -33.71
CA ALA A 32 -14.69 29.85 -33.47
C ALA A 32 -16.17 29.77 -33.05
N LYS A 33 -16.97 28.88 -33.63
CA LYS A 33 -18.35 28.68 -33.23
C LYS A 33 -18.48 28.07 -31.85
N SER A 34 -17.58 27.15 -31.48
CA SER A 34 -17.51 26.55 -30.16
C SER A 34 -17.19 27.61 -29.08
N GLU A 35 -16.24 28.49 -29.36
CA GLU A 35 -15.89 29.61 -28.48
C GLU A 35 -17.08 30.60 -28.30
N ALA A 36 -17.77 30.94 -29.39
CA ALA A 36 -18.96 31.79 -29.36
C ALA A 36 -20.10 31.16 -28.52
N PHE A 37 -20.29 29.86 -28.62
CA PHE A 37 -21.27 29.12 -27.81
C PHE A 37 -20.90 29.17 -26.31
N ASN A 38 -19.62 28.93 -25.99
CA ASN A 38 -19.13 28.97 -24.62
C ASN A 38 -19.30 30.35 -23.95
N LYS A 39 -19.10 31.44 -24.69
CA LYS A 39 -19.35 32.81 -24.20
C LYS A 39 -20.81 32.98 -23.76
N GLY A 40 -21.77 32.37 -24.49
CA GLY A 40 -23.20 32.37 -24.15
C GLY A 40 -23.53 31.65 -22.83
N LEU A 41 -22.75 30.66 -22.45
CA LEU A 41 -22.94 29.86 -21.23
C LEU A 41 -22.39 30.53 -19.96
N ARG A 42 -21.72 31.69 -20.07
CA ARG A 42 -21.24 32.54 -18.95
C ARG A 42 -20.42 31.74 -17.92
N GLY A 43 -19.53 30.85 -18.36
CA GLY A 43 -18.64 30.05 -17.52
C GLY A 43 -19.31 28.93 -16.71
N ARG A 44 -20.61 28.64 -16.92
CA ARG A 44 -21.32 27.54 -16.22
C ARG A 44 -21.05 26.18 -16.85
N ALA A 45 -20.79 26.14 -18.15
CA ALA A 45 -20.35 24.96 -18.88
C ALA A 45 -19.47 25.39 -20.06
N PHE A 46 -18.69 24.45 -20.57
CA PHE A 46 -17.78 24.63 -21.70
C PHE A 46 -17.90 23.43 -22.64
N PHE A 47 -17.81 23.70 -23.94
CA PHE A 47 -17.86 22.69 -24.99
C PHE A 47 -16.66 22.85 -25.93
N TYR A 48 -16.03 21.75 -26.29
CA TYR A 48 -14.87 21.71 -27.18
C TYR A 48 -15.03 20.63 -28.23
N VAL A 49 -14.84 20.97 -29.50
CA VAL A 49 -14.76 19.97 -30.57
C VAL A 49 -13.45 19.21 -30.42
N VAL A 50 -13.48 17.90 -30.55
CA VAL A 50 -12.31 17.02 -30.48
C VAL A 50 -11.99 16.43 -31.85
N ASN A 51 -13.02 16.08 -32.60
CA ASN A 51 -12.89 15.53 -33.96
C ASN A 51 -14.18 15.72 -34.74
N ALA A 52 -14.04 16.15 -35.99
CA ALA A 52 -15.16 16.28 -36.93
C ALA A 52 -14.78 15.74 -38.31
N SER A 53 -14.13 14.58 -38.37
CA SER A 53 -13.62 13.95 -39.59
C SER A 53 -14.03 12.48 -39.67
N GLY A 54 -13.91 11.88 -40.85
CA GLY A 54 -14.13 10.44 -41.04
C GLY A 54 -15.56 9.95 -40.78
N GLY A 55 -16.58 10.81 -40.98
CA GLY A 55 -17.99 10.44 -40.76
C GLY A 55 -18.44 10.48 -39.30
N THR A 56 -17.57 10.76 -38.35
CA THR A 56 -17.87 10.84 -36.92
C THR A 56 -17.59 12.23 -36.36
N PHE A 57 -18.45 12.65 -35.44
CA PHE A 57 -18.27 13.86 -34.65
C PHE A 57 -18.00 13.48 -33.20
N THR A 58 -16.98 14.06 -32.61
CA THR A 58 -16.67 13.91 -31.18
C THR A 58 -16.47 15.28 -30.59
N ALA A 59 -17.13 15.56 -29.47
CA ALA A 59 -16.91 16.75 -28.67
C ALA A 59 -16.78 16.39 -27.17
N MET A 60 -16.17 17.27 -26.41
CA MET A 60 -16.11 17.21 -24.95
C MET A 60 -16.96 18.33 -24.38
N ALA A 61 -17.69 18.03 -23.31
CA ALA A 61 -18.40 19.05 -22.53
C ALA A 61 -17.98 19.00 -21.05
N VAL A 62 -17.85 20.16 -20.45
CA VAL A 62 -17.54 20.34 -19.02
C VAL A 62 -18.67 21.11 -18.37
N GLN A 63 -19.33 20.51 -17.40
CA GLN A 63 -20.31 21.20 -16.55
C GLN A 63 -19.62 21.69 -15.29
N LYS A 64 -19.43 23.01 -15.16
CA LYS A 64 -18.81 23.64 -14.00
C LYS A 64 -19.83 23.97 -12.91
N ASP A 65 -21.05 24.40 -13.29
CA ASP A 65 -22.16 24.65 -12.38
C ASP A 65 -23.03 23.39 -12.21
N PRO A 66 -22.99 22.73 -11.05
CA PRO A 66 -23.77 21.51 -10.81
C PRO A 66 -25.29 21.73 -10.81
N ARG A 67 -25.76 23.00 -10.72
CA ARG A 67 -27.20 23.35 -10.76
C ARG A 67 -27.73 23.45 -12.18
N MET A 68 -26.85 23.50 -13.17
CA MET A 68 -27.22 23.57 -14.58
C MET A 68 -27.59 22.19 -15.08
N ASN A 69 -28.74 22.06 -15.76
CA ASN A 69 -28.99 20.86 -16.54
C ASN A 69 -28.26 20.97 -17.88
N ILE A 70 -27.23 20.15 -18.09
CA ILE A 70 -26.41 20.19 -19.32
C ILE A 70 -27.08 19.48 -20.50
N ASN A 71 -28.00 18.54 -20.27
CA ASN A 71 -28.58 17.71 -21.34
C ASN A 71 -29.25 18.54 -22.48
N PRO A 72 -29.99 19.63 -22.19
CA PRO A 72 -30.53 20.47 -23.27
C PRO A 72 -29.47 21.22 -24.06
N GLN A 73 -28.26 21.35 -23.52
CA GLN A 73 -27.17 22.05 -24.21
C GLN A 73 -26.50 21.21 -25.28
N PHE A 74 -26.60 19.86 -25.23
CA PHE A 74 -26.00 19.00 -26.22
C PHE A 74 -26.58 19.20 -27.61
N PRO A 75 -27.91 19.15 -27.84
CA PRO A 75 -28.48 19.46 -29.13
C PRO A 75 -28.30 20.94 -29.51
N ALA A 76 -28.41 21.87 -28.57
CA ALA A 76 -28.18 23.30 -28.82
C ALA A 76 -26.76 23.59 -29.33
N TYR A 77 -25.76 22.88 -28.78
CA TYR A 77 -24.37 22.99 -29.22
C TYR A 77 -24.20 22.50 -30.67
N THR A 78 -24.71 21.32 -31.01
CA THR A 78 -24.61 20.79 -32.38
C THR A 78 -25.33 21.68 -33.40
N GLU A 79 -26.47 22.27 -33.03
CA GLU A 79 -27.18 23.25 -33.85
C GLU A 79 -26.36 24.54 -34.03
N ALA A 80 -25.76 25.09 -32.98
CA ALA A 80 -24.88 26.26 -33.05
C ALA A 80 -23.66 26.04 -33.96
N LEU A 81 -23.09 24.84 -33.94
CA LEU A 81 -22.03 24.46 -34.87
C LEU A 81 -22.52 24.33 -36.30
N GLY A 82 -23.83 24.15 -36.54
CA GLY A 82 -24.42 23.86 -37.84
C GLY A 82 -24.18 22.44 -38.32
N VAL A 83 -24.02 21.50 -37.39
CA VAL A 83 -23.72 20.09 -37.65
C VAL A 83 -24.98 19.26 -37.51
N LYS A 84 -25.36 18.53 -38.55
CA LYS A 84 -26.50 17.60 -38.50
C LYS A 84 -25.98 16.22 -38.17
N LEU A 85 -26.27 15.75 -36.95
CA LEU A 85 -25.84 14.46 -36.44
C LEU A 85 -27.03 13.51 -36.29
N THR A 86 -26.77 12.23 -36.50
CA THR A 86 -27.61 11.11 -36.10
C THR A 86 -26.98 10.42 -34.90
N ASP A 87 -27.80 9.74 -34.11
CA ASP A 87 -27.34 8.90 -32.98
C ASP A 87 -26.43 9.64 -32.00
N ILE A 88 -26.86 10.84 -31.55
CA ILE A 88 -26.10 11.61 -30.56
C ILE A 88 -26.14 10.88 -29.22
N HIS A 89 -24.96 10.47 -28.76
CA HIS A 89 -24.76 9.84 -27.47
C HIS A 89 -23.83 10.70 -26.61
N ALA A 90 -24.23 10.93 -25.35
CA ALA A 90 -23.42 11.63 -24.36
C ALA A 90 -23.17 10.70 -23.16
N GLU A 91 -21.92 10.47 -22.84
CA GLU A 91 -21.49 9.67 -21.70
C GLU A 91 -20.67 10.51 -20.72
N GLU A 92 -20.88 10.32 -19.43
CA GLU A 92 -20.03 10.91 -18.39
C GLU A 92 -18.67 10.20 -18.39
N ILE A 93 -17.59 10.99 -18.35
CA ILE A 93 -16.20 10.50 -18.41
C ILE A 93 -15.38 11.00 -17.23
N SER A 94 -14.25 10.35 -16.96
CA SER A 94 -13.29 10.79 -15.95
C SER A 94 -12.55 12.06 -16.39
N LEU A 95 -12.00 12.81 -15.44
CA LEU A 95 -11.13 13.97 -15.73
C LEU A 95 -9.91 13.56 -16.58
N HIS A 96 -9.34 12.38 -16.32
CA HIS A 96 -8.22 11.87 -17.11
C HIS A 96 -8.62 11.62 -18.57
N ALA A 97 -9.81 11.09 -18.79
CA ALA A 97 -10.34 10.90 -20.14
C ALA A 97 -10.62 12.25 -20.82
N ALA A 98 -11.13 13.23 -20.06
CA ALA A 98 -11.34 14.59 -20.55
C ALA A 98 -10.03 15.27 -20.95
N CYS A 99 -8.98 15.19 -20.14
CA CYS A 99 -7.63 15.71 -20.48
C CYS A 99 -7.09 15.07 -21.77
N ASN A 100 -7.28 13.75 -21.93
CA ASN A 100 -6.87 13.07 -23.15
C ASN A 100 -7.65 13.54 -24.39
N LEU A 101 -8.93 13.90 -24.23
CA LEU A 101 -9.74 14.48 -25.33
C LEU A 101 -9.26 15.91 -25.66
N LEU A 102 -8.96 16.75 -24.66
CA LEU A 102 -8.38 18.08 -24.88
C LEU A 102 -7.05 18.00 -25.61
N HIS A 103 -6.16 17.11 -25.19
CA HIS A 103 -4.90 16.91 -25.88
C HIS A 103 -5.07 16.47 -27.34
N ARG A 104 -6.08 15.66 -27.64
CA ARG A 104 -6.42 15.33 -29.04
C ARG A 104 -6.98 16.53 -29.80
N ALA A 105 -7.81 17.34 -29.14
CA ALA A 105 -8.37 18.55 -29.75
C ALA A 105 -7.25 19.56 -30.09
N SER A 106 -6.26 19.75 -29.22
CA SER A 106 -5.08 20.58 -29.47
C SER A 106 -4.25 20.06 -30.64
N ARG A 107 -3.97 18.76 -30.70
CA ARG A 107 -3.24 18.14 -31.82
C ARG A 107 -3.97 18.22 -33.18
N SER A 108 -5.24 18.45 -33.17
CA SER A 108 -6.10 18.57 -34.37
C SER A 108 -6.56 20.01 -34.58
N ASP A 109 -5.91 20.99 -33.98
CA ASP A 109 -6.09 22.43 -34.11
C ASP A 109 -7.51 22.93 -33.78
N TYR A 110 -8.35 22.15 -33.08
CA TYR A 110 -9.66 22.61 -32.59
C TYR A 110 -9.57 23.52 -31.36
N ILE A 111 -8.46 23.49 -30.64
CA ILE A 111 -8.11 24.40 -29.56
C ILE A 111 -6.60 24.75 -29.70
N GLU A 112 -6.22 25.96 -29.31
CA GLU A 112 -4.83 26.44 -29.44
C GLU A 112 -3.89 25.66 -28.50
N ASP A 113 -4.26 25.56 -27.21
CA ASP A 113 -3.47 24.90 -26.17
C ASP A 113 -4.39 24.22 -25.15
N ASP A 114 -4.16 22.94 -24.86
CA ASP A 114 -4.91 22.18 -23.84
C ASP A 114 -4.57 22.66 -22.43
N ASP A 115 -3.36 23.13 -22.17
CA ASP A 115 -2.95 23.69 -20.87
C ASP A 115 -3.72 24.97 -20.53
N ASP A 116 -3.95 25.86 -21.51
CA ASP A 116 -4.72 27.08 -21.29
C ASP A 116 -6.21 26.78 -21.07
N VAL A 117 -6.73 25.75 -21.70
CA VAL A 117 -8.10 25.27 -21.40
C VAL A 117 -8.18 24.73 -19.97
N LEU A 118 -7.19 23.94 -19.52
CA LEU A 118 -7.14 23.43 -18.15
C LEU A 118 -7.08 24.56 -17.12
N LYS A 119 -6.28 25.61 -17.35
CA LYS A 119 -6.24 26.82 -16.51
C LYS A 119 -7.61 27.53 -16.47
N THR A 120 -8.26 27.70 -17.61
CA THR A 120 -9.59 28.29 -17.69
C THR A 120 -10.64 27.50 -16.90
N LEU A 121 -10.44 26.20 -16.76
CA LEU A 121 -11.29 25.30 -15.99
C LEU A 121 -10.92 25.25 -14.49
N ASP A 122 -9.91 25.98 -14.03
CA ASP A 122 -9.33 25.87 -12.67
C ASP A 122 -8.75 24.47 -12.38
N LEU A 123 -8.06 23.89 -13.36
CA LEU A 123 -7.46 22.55 -13.32
C LEU A 123 -5.94 22.59 -13.50
N ASP A 124 -5.28 23.68 -13.05
CA ASP A 124 -3.82 23.89 -13.23
C ASP A 124 -3.00 22.73 -12.65
N TYR A 125 -3.47 22.09 -11.59
CA TYR A 125 -2.82 20.90 -11.01
C TYR A 125 -2.74 19.70 -11.99
N MET A 126 -3.47 19.75 -13.10
CA MET A 126 -3.40 18.75 -14.17
C MET A 126 -2.33 19.07 -15.23
N VAL A 127 -1.88 20.32 -15.31
CA VAL A 127 -0.88 20.81 -16.29
C VAL A 127 0.50 20.28 -15.94
N ASN A 128 0.92 20.41 -14.69
CA ASN A 128 2.28 20.12 -14.22
C ASN A 128 2.45 18.70 -13.66
N ARG A 129 1.83 17.69 -14.23
CA ARG A 129 1.88 16.30 -13.75
C ARG A 129 3.29 15.71 -13.58
N ARG A 130 4.29 16.23 -14.30
CA ARG A 130 5.68 15.74 -14.22
C ARG A 130 6.45 16.25 -13.01
N PHE A 131 5.92 17.27 -12.31
CA PHE A 131 6.58 17.95 -11.21
C PHE A 131 5.76 18.03 -9.92
N SER A 132 4.50 17.54 -9.92
CA SER A 132 3.68 17.54 -8.73
C SER A 132 3.71 16.16 -8.05
N ASP A 133 4.10 16.14 -6.78
CA ASP A 133 4.02 14.97 -5.91
C ASP A 133 2.55 14.59 -5.58
N PHE A 134 1.59 15.30 -6.16
CA PHE A 134 0.16 15.09 -5.98
C PHE A 134 -0.35 13.97 -6.88
N CYS A 135 -0.43 12.76 -6.31
CA CYS A 135 -0.94 11.59 -7.00
C CYS A 135 -2.35 11.23 -6.53
N PHE A 136 -3.31 11.18 -7.45
CA PHE A 136 -4.65 10.67 -7.17
C PHE A 136 -5.08 9.65 -8.23
N ARG A 137 -5.98 8.77 -7.83
CA ARG A 137 -6.72 7.88 -8.72
C ARG A 137 -8.11 8.41 -8.90
N GLU A 138 -8.63 8.31 -10.10
CA GLU A 138 -10.00 8.69 -10.40
C GLU A 138 -10.70 7.51 -11.07
N ASP A 139 -11.98 7.34 -10.74
CA ASP A 139 -12.82 6.30 -11.32
C ASP A 139 -14.27 6.79 -11.41
N LEU A 140 -15.08 6.08 -12.19
CA LEU A 140 -16.52 6.28 -12.29
C LEU A 140 -17.23 5.13 -11.62
N MET A 141 -18.21 5.42 -10.75
CA MET A 141 -19.02 4.36 -10.17
C MET A 141 -19.94 3.74 -11.22
N ASP A 142 -20.10 2.42 -11.12
CA ASP A 142 -21.06 1.68 -11.95
C ASP A 142 -22.49 1.98 -11.47
N GLU A 143 -23.43 1.98 -12.42
CA GLU A 143 -24.85 2.02 -12.09
C GLU A 143 -25.28 0.63 -11.64
N THR A 144 -25.57 0.48 -10.36
CA THR A 144 -25.96 -0.78 -9.75
C THR A 144 -27.36 -0.64 -9.15
N CYS A 145 -28.24 -1.60 -9.35
CA CYS A 145 -29.56 -1.55 -8.76
C CYS A 145 -29.54 -1.83 -7.25
N ARG A 146 -30.57 -1.34 -6.53
CA ARG A 146 -30.70 -1.49 -5.09
C ARG A 146 -30.58 -2.95 -4.64
N ASP A 147 -31.30 -3.84 -5.32
CA ASP A 147 -31.38 -5.25 -4.92
C ASP A 147 -30.02 -5.96 -5.04
N GLU A 148 -29.24 -5.61 -6.06
CA GLU A 148 -27.88 -6.13 -6.23
C GLU A 148 -26.94 -5.60 -5.12
N ILE A 149 -27.04 -4.32 -4.75
CA ILE A 149 -26.26 -3.72 -3.66
C ILE A 149 -26.57 -4.46 -2.34
N TYR A 150 -27.85 -4.63 -2.01
CA TYR A 150 -28.25 -5.32 -0.78
C TYR A 150 -27.88 -6.80 -0.80
N ALA A 151 -28.05 -7.47 -1.94
CA ALA A 151 -27.65 -8.87 -2.07
C ALA A 151 -26.14 -9.06 -1.87
N LYS A 152 -25.32 -8.12 -2.35
CA LYS A 152 -23.87 -8.14 -2.21
C LYS A 152 -23.44 -7.75 -0.79
N ALA A 153 -23.98 -6.65 -0.26
CA ALA A 153 -23.69 -6.19 1.10
C ALA A 153 -24.11 -7.20 2.18
N GLY A 154 -25.30 -7.80 2.08
CA GLY A 154 -25.79 -8.79 3.04
C GLY A 154 -25.01 -10.11 3.04
N ARG A 155 -24.16 -10.34 2.05
CA ARG A 155 -23.27 -11.51 1.98
C ARG A 155 -21.90 -11.26 2.61
N LEU A 156 -21.43 -10.02 2.56
CA LEU A 156 -20.05 -9.64 2.91
C LEU A 156 -19.93 -9.02 4.28
N PHE A 157 -21.04 -8.45 4.80
CA PHE A 157 -21.03 -7.67 6.02
C PHE A 157 -22.06 -8.18 7.01
N THR A 158 -21.78 -8.01 8.28
CA THR A 158 -22.78 -8.25 9.34
C THR A 158 -23.92 -7.26 9.21
N LYS A 159 -25.03 -7.55 9.88
CA LYS A 159 -26.21 -6.69 9.87
C LYS A 159 -25.97 -5.32 10.52
N ASP A 160 -24.90 -5.19 11.31
CA ASP A 160 -24.66 -4.02 12.15
C ASP A 160 -23.68 -3.02 11.53
N CYS A 161 -22.92 -3.38 10.48
CA CYS A 161 -21.94 -2.52 9.83
C CYS A 161 -22.54 -1.64 8.72
N LEU A 162 -22.71 -2.20 7.53
CA LEU A 162 -23.05 -1.43 6.31
C LEU A 162 -24.58 -1.36 6.08
N LEU A 163 -25.32 -2.42 6.38
CA LEU A 163 -26.76 -2.50 6.07
C LEU A 163 -27.59 -1.39 6.73
N PRO A 164 -27.40 -1.05 8.02
CA PRO A 164 -28.14 0.03 8.65
C PRO A 164 -27.92 1.40 7.96
N GLU A 165 -26.73 1.62 7.42
CA GLU A 165 -26.46 2.86 6.69
C GLU A 165 -27.10 2.85 5.30
N LEU A 166 -27.10 1.72 4.60
CA LEU A 166 -27.86 1.58 3.35
C LEU A 166 -29.35 1.82 3.58
N ASP A 167 -29.94 1.24 4.64
CA ASP A 167 -31.33 1.47 5.01
C ASP A 167 -31.60 2.97 5.29
N ARG A 168 -30.70 3.65 5.97
CA ARG A 168 -30.78 5.10 6.25
C ARG A 168 -30.71 5.93 4.97
N ILE A 169 -29.83 5.55 4.02
CA ILE A 169 -29.71 6.21 2.71
C ILE A 169 -31.02 6.08 1.92
N TYR A 170 -31.60 4.88 1.89
CA TYR A 170 -32.83 4.61 1.14
C TYR A 170 -34.13 5.03 1.85
N ALA A 171 -34.11 5.21 3.17
CA ALA A 171 -35.26 5.73 3.94
C ALA A 171 -35.47 7.24 3.74
N GLY A 172 -34.44 7.96 3.26
CA GLY A 172 -34.52 9.39 3.03
C GLY A 172 -35.44 9.74 1.86
N GLY A 173 -36.42 10.60 2.08
CA GLY A 173 -37.21 11.19 1.00
C GLY A 173 -36.35 12.12 0.15
N SER A 174 -36.69 12.25 -1.13
CA SER A 174 -36.04 13.19 -2.06
C SER A 174 -36.34 14.64 -1.65
N PHE A 175 -35.46 15.24 -0.88
CA PHE A 175 -35.54 16.67 -0.52
C PHE A 175 -35.02 17.55 -1.67
N GLY A 176 -35.84 17.83 -2.57
CA GLY A 176 -35.75 18.28 -3.97
C GLY A 176 -34.89 19.47 -4.36
N LYS A 177 -34.19 20.24 -3.54
CA LYS A 177 -33.39 21.41 -4.00
C LYS A 177 -32.13 21.72 -3.19
N ILE A 178 -31.97 21.15 -2.03
CA ILE A 178 -30.80 21.41 -1.18
C ILE A 178 -29.74 20.37 -1.47
N VAL A 179 -28.63 20.81 -2.03
CA VAL A 179 -27.45 19.97 -2.26
C VAL A 179 -26.54 20.10 -1.06
N GLY A 180 -26.13 18.97 -0.51
CA GLY A 180 -25.18 18.97 0.61
C GLY A 180 -25.04 17.60 1.25
N HIS A 181 -23.96 17.44 1.99
CA HIS A 181 -23.66 16.20 2.71
C HIS A 181 -23.86 16.45 4.22
N PRO A 182 -24.91 15.87 4.86
CA PRO A 182 -25.11 15.98 6.29
C PRO A 182 -24.08 15.19 7.08
N VAL A 183 -23.56 14.12 6.47
CA VAL A 183 -22.54 13.24 7.03
C VAL A 183 -21.52 12.84 5.96
N HIS A 184 -20.31 12.54 6.40
CA HIS A 184 -19.24 11.89 5.65
C HIS A 184 -19.02 10.48 6.18
N TYR A 185 -18.09 9.71 5.62
CA TYR A 185 -17.88 8.32 6.03
C TYR A 185 -16.46 8.07 6.47
N LEU A 186 -16.31 7.25 7.52
CA LEU A 186 -15.05 6.70 7.98
C LEU A 186 -15.11 5.18 7.81
N ILE A 187 -14.30 4.62 6.93
CA ILE A 187 -14.15 3.19 6.70
C ILE A 187 -12.90 2.69 7.42
N GLN A 188 -13.06 1.73 8.32
CA GLN A 188 -11.98 1.12 9.09
C GLN A 188 -11.82 -0.36 8.69
N THR A 189 -10.82 -0.65 7.89
CA THR A 189 -10.47 -2.01 7.46
C THR A 189 -9.03 -2.05 6.93
N ASP A 190 -8.33 -3.14 7.18
CA ASP A 190 -6.98 -3.39 6.64
C ASP A 190 -7.04 -4.04 5.24
N ASP A 191 -8.18 -4.61 4.86
CA ASP A 191 -8.36 -5.27 3.57
C ASP A 191 -8.82 -4.32 2.47
N ALA A 192 -8.02 -4.23 1.39
CA ALA A 192 -8.33 -3.38 0.24
C ALA A 192 -9.57 -3.87 -0.55
N GLY A 193 -9.86 -5.18 -0.52
CA GLY A 193 -11.04 -5.76 -1.16
C GLY A 193 -12.31 -5.37 -0.42
N ILE A 194 -12.34 -5.54 0.91
CA ILE A 194 -13.47 -5.13 1.76
C ILE A 194 -13.74 -3.64 1.65
N ARG A 195 -12.68 -2.82 1.70
CA ARG A 195 -12.81 -1.37 1.49
C ARG A 195 -13.46 -1.03 0.14
N ARG A 196 -13.03 -1.69 -0.93
CA ARG A 196 -13.62 -1.52 -2.27
C ARG A 196 -15.10 -1.89 -2.29
N GLU A 197 -15.48 -3.01 -1.68
CA GLU A 197 -16.86 -3.46 -1.63
C GLU A 197 -17.76 -2.49 -0.84
N MET A 198 -17.28 -1.95 0.29
CA MET A 198 -18.01 -0.92 1.04
C MET A 198 -18.23 0.34 0.20
N ILE A 199 -17.19 0.82 -0.50
CA ILE A 199 -17.28 1.98 -1.37
C ILE A 199 -18.24 1.71 -2.54
N GLN A 200 -18.17 0.55 -3.17
CA GLN A 200 -19.05 0.15 -4.28
C GLN A 200 -20.51 -0.04 -3.86
N ALA A 201 -20.78 -0.27 -2.58
CA ALA A 201 -22.16 -0.29 -2.07
C ALA A 201 -22.65 1.12 -1.73
N LEU A 202 -21.80 1.96 -1.11
CA LEU A 202 -22.16 3.30 -0.66
C LEU A 202 -22.40 4.28 -1.82
N LEU A 203 -21.42 4.39 -2.73
CA LEU A 203 -21.45 5.45 -3.76
C LEU A 203 -22.64 5.31 -4.70
N PRO A 204 -22.97 4.13 -5.30
CA PRO A 204 -24.16 3.98 -6.13
C PRO A 204 -25.46 4.24 -5.34
N SER A 205 -25.52 3.84 -4.05
CA SER A 205 -26.68 4.10 -3.20
C SER A 205 -26.91 5.59 -2.98
N LEU A 206 -25.84 6.35 -2.71
CA LEU A 206 -25.88 7.79 -2.52
C LEU A 206 -26.24 8.52 -3.83
N TYR A 207 -25.73 8.05 -4.96
CA TYR A 207 -26.04 8.59 -6.28
C TYR A 207 -27.51 8.33 -6.67
N ALA A 208 -28.00 7.11 -6.48
CA ALA A 208 -29.40 6.75 -6.76
C ALA A 208 -30.38 7.60 -5.92
N ASN A 209 -30.00 7.97 -4.69
CA ASN A 209 -30.78 8.85 -3.80
C ASN A 209 -30.44 10.34 -3.95
N ARG A 210 -29.80 10.74 -5.05
CA ARG A 210 -29.48 12.13 -5.43
C ARG A 210 -28.66 12.91 -4.38
N ARG A 211 -27.94 12.21 -3.52
CA ARG A 211 -26.97 12.82 -2.60
C ARG A 211 -25.64 13.13 -3.30
N LEU A 212 -25.31 12.43 -4.37
CA LEU A 212 -24.23 12.74 -5.30
C LEU A 212 -24.81 13.22 -6.63
N GLN A 213 -24.12 14.15 -7.28
CA GLN A 213 -24.54 14.75 -8.54
C GLN A 213 -23.83 14.17 -9.74
N ASN A 214 -22.64 13.61 -9.53
CA ASN A 214 -21.85 12.96 -10.54
C ASN A 214 -21.41 11.55 -10.09
N ARG A 215 -21.03 10.73 -11.05
CA ARG A 215 -20.58 9.35 -10.83
C ARG A 215 -19.08 9.28 -10.51
N ARG A 216 -18.38 10.40 -10.60
CA ARG A 216 -16.95 10.47 -10.46
C ARG A 216 -16.54 10.48 -8.99
N TYR A 217 -15.50 9.70 -8.66
CA TYR A 217 -14.84 9.78 -7.37
C TYR A 217 -13.32 9.74 -7.55
N SER A 218 -12.63 10.46 -6.69
CA SER A 218 -11.18 10.58 -6.71
C SER A 218 -10.60 10.05 -5.41
N ALA A 219 -9.61 9.17 -5.49
CA ALA A 219 -8.93 8.59 -4.33
C ALA A 219 -7.50 9.14 -4.22
N VAL A 220 -7.19 9.74 -3.07
CA VAL A 220 -5.85 10.21 -2.70
C VAL A 220 -5.28 9.28 -1.65
N ARG A 221 -4.00 8.90 -1.80
CA ARG A 221 -3.30 8.04 -0.84
C ARG A 221 -2.20 8.82 -0.15
N PHE A 222 -2.23 8.81 1.16
CA PHE A 222 -1.20 9.39 2.02
C PHE A 222 -0.33 8.28 2.64
N ARG A 223 0.98 8.50 2.68
CA ARG A 223 1.98 7.55 3.19
C ARG A 223 2.80 8.10 4.35
N GLY A 224 2.28 9.02 5.12
CA GLY A 224 3.03 9.61 6.24
C GLY A 224 4.01 10.73 5.86
N GLU A 225 4.23 10.99 4.58
CA GLU A 225 5.05 12.11 4.12
C GLU A 225 4.23 13.41 4.14
N ALA A 226 4.92 14.53 4.38
CA ALA A 226 4.29 15.85 4.32
C ALA A 226 3.58 16.05 2.97
N LEU A 227 2.45 16.77 2.96
CA LEU A 227 1.80 17.19 1.72
C LEU A 227 2.77 18.07 0.94
N HIS A 228 3.55 17.43 0.06
CA HIS A 228 4.37 18.14 -0.90
C HIS A 228 3.45 18.62 -2.02
N GLY A 229 3.45 19.89 -2.29
CA GLY A 229 2.67 20.52 -3.33
C GLY A 229 2.12 21.88 -2.89
N GLU A 230 1.85 22.72 -3.86
CA GLU A 230 1.26 24.03 -3.58
C GLU A 230 -0.15 23.86 -2.97
N SER A 231 -0.44 24.60 -1.94
CA SER A 231 -1.77 24.69 -1.29
C SER A 231 -2.91 24.92 -2.31
N SER A 232 -2.59 25.57 -3.42
CA SER A 232 -3.51 25.82 -4.54
C SER A 232 -3.98 24.53 -5.24
N ALA A 233 -3.12 23.54 -5.40
CA ALA A 233 -3.44 22.29 -6.10
C ALA A 233 -4.51 21.48 -5.36
N TYR A 234 -4.42 21.38 -4.02
CA TYR A 234 -5.43 20.71 -3.21
C TYR A 234 -6.77 21.44 -3.22
N ASP A 235 -6.74 22.78 -3.19
CA ASP A 235 -7.95 23.58 -3.29
C ASP A 235 -8.68 23.37 -4.61
N GLN A 236 -7.97 23.42 -5.72
CA GLN A 236 -8.51 23.16 -7.05
C GLN A 236 -8.99 21.71 -7.18
N PHE A 237 -8.28 20.74 -6.62
CA PHE A 237 -8.68 19.33 -6.62
C PHE A 237 -10.02 19.13 -5.89
N TYR A 238 -10.18 19.67 -4.68
CA TYR A 238 -11.46 19.60 -3.96
C TYR A 238 -12.57 20.33 -4.72
N LYS A 239 -12.30 21.51 -5.25
CA LYS A 239 -13.25 22.28 -6.06
C LYS A 239 -13.69 21.53 -7.31
N SER A 240 -12.78 20.85 -8.00
CA SER A 240 -13.09 20.04 -9.19
C SER A 240 -13.95 18.82 -8.88
N ASN A 241 -13.89 18.30 -7.65
CA ASN A 241 -14.69 17.18 -7.17
C ASN A 241 -16.05 17.57 -6.60
N ALA A 242 -16.46 18.86 -6.72
CA ALA A 242 -17.77 19.31 -6.27
C ALA A 242 -18.91 18.50 -6.91
N GLY A 243 -19.85 18.05 -6.09
CA GLY A 243 -20.95 17.15 -6.47
C GLY A 243 -20.59 15.65 -6.52
N GLY A 244 -19.32 15.32 -6.31
CA GLY A 244 -18.79 13.95 -6.29
C GLY A 244 -18.16 13.59 -4.94
N THR A 245 -17.21 12.67 -5.00
CA THR A 245 -16.58 12.07 -3.81
C THR A 245 -15.07 12.15 -3.85
N VAL A 246 -14.46 12.49 -2.72
CA VAL A 246 -13.03 12.34 -2.46
C VAL A 246 -12.84 11.26 -1.42
N ILE A 247 -12.05 10.25 -1.76
CA ILE A 247 -11.66 9.15 -0.88
C ILE A 247 -10.24 9.41 -0.42
N VAL A 248 -10.05 9.54 0.86
CA VAL A 248 -8.74 9.72 1.50
C VAL A 248 -8.31 8.39 2.08
N GLN A 249 -7.28 7.78 1.49
CA GLN A 249 -6.74 6.52 1.95
C GLN A 249 -5.44 6.78 2.69
N TYR A 250 -5.38 6.37 3.91
CA TYR A 250 -4.15 6.37 4.68
C TYR A 250 -3.52 4.98 4.66
N SER A 251 -2.25 4.88 4.29
CA SER A 251 -1.53 3.63 4.11
C SER A 251 -0.16 3.65 4.77
N ALA A 252 -0.04 4.25 5.95
CA ALA A 252 1.17 4.10 6.76
C ALA A 252 1.02 2.90 7.68
N ASP A 253 2.12 2.21 7.94
CA ASP A 253 2.28 1.35 9.09
C ASP A 253 2.38 2.29 10.28
N TYR A 254 1.31 2.40 11.04
CA TYR A 254 1.03 3.51 11.97
C TYR A 254 1.59 3.30 13.37
N ASP A 255 2.35 2.26 13.60
CA ASP A 255 3.10 2.10 14.85
C ASP A 255 4.28 3.11 14.95
N ASP A 256 4.63 3.75 13.80
CA ASP A 256 5.76 4.69 13.66
C ASP A 256 5.47 6.15 14.08
N ILE A 257 4.31 6.48 14.68
CA ILE A 257 4.02 7.86 15.12
C ILE A 257 4.74 8.24 16.42
N ASP A 258 5.56 7.37 16.97
CA ASP A 258 6.33 7.67 18.18
C ASP A 258 7.60 8.50 17.91
N ASP A 259 7.95 8.75 16.62
CA ASP A 259 9.02 9.69 16.24
C ASP A 259 8.46 11.11 16.08
N GLU A 260 8.94 12.05 16.88
CA GLU A 260 8.41 13.43 16.95
C GLU A 260 8.46 14.16 15.60
N ASP A 261 9.50 13.99 14.80
CA ASP A 261 9.65 14.67 13.50
C ASP A 261 8.68 14.12 12.44
N THR A 262 8.47 12.80 12.42
CA THR A 262 7.48 12.16 11.54
C THR A 262 6.06 12.48 11.98
N ALA A 263 5.81 12.52 13.29
CA ALA A 263 4.53 12.88 13.88
C ALA A 263 4.12 14.32 13.52
N ASP A 264 5.04 15.27 13.53
CA ASP A 264 4.77 16.66 13.19
C ASP A 264 4.44 16.84 11.69
N GLY A 265 5.16 16.15 10.81
CA GLY A 265 4.85 16.15 9.37
C GLY A 265 3.48 15.57 9.04
N ILE A 266 3.10 14.49 9.73
CA ILE A 266 1.78 13.85 9.60
C ILE A 266 0.69 14.76 10.14
N ARG A 267 0.92 15.38 11.31
CA ARG A 267 -0.04 16.31 11.93
C ARG A 267 -0.32 17.49 11.02
N ASP A 268 0.71 18.16 10.48
CA ASP A 268 0.57 19.27 9.52
C ASP A 268 -0.21 18.84 8.27
N THR A 269 0.08 17.65 7.76
CA THR A 269 -0.64 17.05 6.63
C THR A 269 -2.13 16.86 6.93
N ILE A 270 -2.46 16.29 8.09
CA ILE A 270 -3.84 16.04 8.51
C ILE A 270 -4.57 17.36 8.77
N GLU A 271 -3.94 18.34 9.42
CA GLU A 271 -4.50 19.66 9.66
C GLU A 271 -4.87 20.36 8.34
N LYS A 272 -3.95 20.37 7.37
CA LYS A 272 -4.19 20.92 6.03
C LYS A 272 -5.34 20.21 5.33
N LEU A 273 -5.33 18.87 5.32
CA LEU A 273 -6.39 18.06 4.73
C LEU A 273 -7.74 18.33 5.38
N CYS A 274 -7.80 18.35 6.70
CA CYS A 274 -9.00 18.66 7.46
C CYS A 274 -9.54 20.06 7.16
N SER A 275 -8.65 21.03 6.87
CA SER A 275 -9.06 22.37 6.46
C SER A 275 -9.84 22.36 5.13
N TYR A 276 -9.39 21.58 4.14
CA TYR A 276 -10.08 21.41 2.86
C TYR A 276 -11.39 20.64 3.02
N ILE A 277 -11.40 19.56 3.82
CA ILE A 277 -12.63 18.81 4.13
C ILE A 277 -13.69 19.76 4.72
N LYS A 278 -13.32 20.58 5.71
CA LYS A 278 -14.23 21.57 6.32
C LYS A 278 -14.71 22.60 5.30
N LYS A 279 -13.82 23.12 4.47
CA LYS A 279 -14.13 24.15 3.45
C LYS A 279 -15.15 23.63 2.44
N TYR A 280 -14.99 22.40 1.99
CA TYR A 280 -15.80 21.79 0.93
C TYR A 280 -16.85 20.79 1.41
N ARG A 281 -17.08 20.64 2.74
CA ARG A 281 -17.95 19.61 3.35
C ARG A 281 -19.38 19.54 2.79
N HIS A 282 -19.91 20.66 2.28
CA HIS A 282 -21.25 20.68 1.72
C HIS A 282 -21.29 20.38 0.21
N GLN A 283 -20.15 20.41 -0.47
CA GLN A 283 -20.05 20.24 -1.93
C GLN A 283 -19.41 18.92 -2.31
N VAL A 284 -18.54 18.37 -1.48
CA VAL A 284 -17.76 17.17 -1.74
C VAL A 284 -18.03 16.17 -0.62
N LEU A 285 -18.45 14.96 -0.98
CA LEU A 285 -18.49 13.86 -0.04
C LEU A 285 -17.07 13.39 0.25
N THR A 286 -16.69 13.29 1.52
CA THR A 286 -15.40 12.74 1.92
C THR A 286 -15.59 11.35 2.54
N ILE A 287 -14.79 10.38 2.09
CA ILE A 287 -14.66 9.06 2.70
C ILE A 287 -13.23 8.92 3.21
N LEU A 288 -13.05 8.86 4.51
CA LEU A 288 -11.78 8.55 5.15
C LEU A 288 -11.63 7.03 5.25
N CYS A 289 -10.50 6.50 4.82
CA CYS A 289 -10.19 5.08 4.91
C CYS A 289 -8.95 4.91 5.79
N LEU A 290 -9.14 4.36 6.98
CA LEU A 290 -8.11 4.14 7.98
C LEU A 290 -7.92 2.63 8.23
N PRO A 291 -6.75 2.21 8.74
CA PRO A 291 -6.57 0.88 9.29
C PRO A 291 -7.58 0.58 10.42
N ARG A 292 -7.91 -0.70 10.61
CA ARG A 292 -8.96 -1.13 11.53
C ARG A 292 -8.70 -0.74 12.99
N GLU A 293 -7.46 -0.85 13.45
CA GLU A 293 -7.07 -0.63 14.85
C GLU A 293 -6.34 0.72 15.08
N CYS A 294 -6.43 1.66 14.13
CA CYS A 294 -5.72 2.93 14.19
C CYS A 294 -6.50 3.98 15.03
N THR A 295 -6.33 3.95 16.36
CA THR A 295 -7.04 4.86 17.28
C THR A 295 -6.43 6.26 17.28
N LYS A 296 -5.10 6.38 17.40
CA LYS A 296 -4.38 7.68 17.46
C LYS A 296 -4.69 8.56 16.24
N LEU A 297 -4.62 7.98 15.05
CA LEU A 297 -4.90 8.72 13.81
C LEU A 297 -6.37 9.17 13.72
N LYS A 298 -7.29 8.29 14.12
CA LYS A 298 -8.72 8.62 14.18
C LYS A 298 -8.99 9.80 15.11
N GLU A 299 -8.39 9.81 16.29
CA GLU A 299 -8.48 10.90 17.26
C GLU A 299 -7.94 12.20 16.64
N LEU A 300 -6.79 12.17 16.00
CA LEU A 300 -6.19 13.32 15.34
C LEU A 300 -7.09 13.89 14.23
N PHE A 301 -7.74 13.05 13.43
CA PHE A 301 -8.73 13.50 12.45
C PHE A 301 -9.94 14.16 13.13
N TYR A 302 -10.46 13.57 14.21
CA TYR A 302 -11.64 14.08 14.89
C TYR A 302 -11.38 15.40 15.62
N GLU A 303 -10.24 15.57 16.25
CA GLU A 303 -9.81 16.84 16.84
C GLU A 303 -9.78 17.94 15.79
N ASN A 304 -9.23 17.65 14.62
CA ASN A 304 -9.09 18.62 13.55
C ASN A 304 -10.38 18.84 12.73
N LEU A 305 -11.28 17.87 12.62
CA LEU A 305 -12.52 17.99 11.86
C LEU A 305 -13.63 18.73 12.63
N GLY A 306 -13.63 18.67 13.95
CA GLY A 306 -14.55 19.45 14.80
C GLY A 306 -16.01 19.07 14.56
N THR A 307 -16.79 19.98 13.96
CA THR A 307 -18.25 19.83 13.76
C THR A 307 -18.64 19.00 12.53
N VAL A 308 -17.71 18.42 11.80
CA VAL A 308 -18.04 17.57 10.65
C VAL A 308 -18.44 16.19 11.14
N SER A 309 -19.64 15.74 10.76
CA SER A 309 -20.19 14.46 11.20
C SER A 309 -19.73 13.31 10.28
N PHE A 310 -19.30 12.21 10.88
CA PHE A 310 -18.92 10.98 10.18
C PHE A 310 -19.77 9.79 10.62
N VAL A 311 -20.16 8.96 9.65
CA VAL A 311 -20.68 7.62 9.90
C VAL A 311 -19.51 6.67 9.85
N GLU A 312 -19.30 5.94 10.92
CA GLU A 312 -18.23 4.94 11.04
C GLU A 312 -18.71 3.59 10.52
N LEU A 313 -17.92 3.00 9.63
CA LEU A 313 -18.12 1.67 9.05
C LEU A 313 -16.87 0.85 9.33
N LYS A 314 -16.92 0.06 10.40
CA LYS A 314 -15.82 -0.80 10.81
C LYS A 314 -16.06 -2.23 10.33
N GLU A 315 -15.04 -2.87 9.76
CA GLU A 315 -15.09 -4.29 9.44
C GLU A 315 -15.24 -5.11 10.73
N GLU A 316 -16.24 -5.98 10.77
CA GLU A 316 -16.56 -6.81 11.92
C GLU A 316 -16.08 -8.25 11.74
N PHE A 317 -15.95 -8.96 12.85
CA PHE A 317 -15.64 -10.37 12.82
C PHE A 317 -16.87 -11.19 12.44
N LEU A 318 -16.68 -12.15 11.57
CA LEU A 318 -17.68 -13.17 11.21
C LEU A 318 -17.48 -14.38 12.13
N GLU A 319 -18.52 -14.77 12.86
CA GLU A 319 -18.45 -15.86 13.83
C GLU A 319 -19.38 -17.02 13.44
N GLY A 320 -19.04 -18.22 13.87
CA GLY A 320 -19.89 -19.40 13.79
C GLY A 320 -20.53 -19.62 12.42
N GLU A 321 -21.86 -19.50 12.36
CA GLU A 321 -22.65 -19.71 11.14
C GLU A 321 -22.34 -18.67 10.04
N GLN A 322 -22.06 -17.41 10.41
CA GLN A 322 -21.75 -16.34 9.46
C GLN A 322 -20.44 -16.62 8.70
N ALA A 323 -19.40 -17.10 9.41
CA ALA A 323 -18.14 -17.51 8.78
C ALA A 323 -18.35 -18.69 7.81
N GLY A 324 -19.20 -19.65 8.21
CA GLY A 324 -19.59 -20.77 7.35
C GLY A 324 -20.36 -20.34 6.11
N ASP A 325 -21.26 -19.38 6.23
CA ASP A 325 -22.06 -18.86 5.12
C ASP A 325 -21.19 -18.04 4.14
N TYR A 326 -20.21 -17.30 4.65
CA TYR A 326 -19.24 -16.62 3.80
C TYR A 326 -18.39 -17.60 2.98
N LEU A 327 -17.95 -18.72 3.58
CA LEU A 327 -17.23 -19.78 2.84
C LEU A 327 -18.13 -20.46 1.78
N LYS A 328 -19.42 -20.67 2.07
CA LYS A 328 -20.38 -21.18 1.09
C LYS A 328 -20.58 -20.20 -0.08
N LEU A 329 -20.60 -18.89 0.23
CA LEU A 329 -20.67 -17.85 -0.79
C LEU A 329 -19.46 -17.92 -1.73
N LEU A 330 -18.23 -17.92 -1.18
CA LEU A 330 -17.02 -18.04 -1.98
C LEU A 330 -17.02 -19.29 -2.87
N ALA A 331 -17.51 -20.41 -2.34
CA ALA A 331 -17.62 -21.65 -3.11
C ALA A 331 -18.64 -21.55 -4.26
N ARG A 332 -19.75 -20.87 -4.04
CA ARG A 332 -20.78 -20.64 -5.07
C ARG A 332 -20.25 -19.71 -6.17
N ASP A 333 -19.56 -18.64 -5.81
CA ASP A 333 -19.01 -17.69 -6.76
C ASP A 333 -17.90 -18.32 -7.62
N ASN A 334 -17.21 -19.35 -7.09
CA ASN A 334 -16.24 -20.16 -7.82
C ASN A 334 -16.85 -21.43 -8.45
N HIS A 335 -18.18 -21.56 -8.48
CA HIS A 335 -18.91 -22.70 -9.06
C HIS A 335 -18.47 -24.08 -8.53
N ILE A 336 -18.06 -24.17 -7.26
CA ILE A 336 -17.55 -25.39 -6.64
C ILE A 336 -18.42 -25.79 -5.45
N ARG A 337 -18.63 -27.11 -5.26
CA ARG A 337 -19.35 -27.64 -4.10
C ARG A 337 -18.43 -27.72 -2.88
N THR A 338 -18.92 -27.21 -1.74
CA THR A 338 -18.25 -27.31 -0.44
C THR A 338 -18.22 -28.76 0.06
N ASP A 339 -17.29 -29.06 0.94
CA ASP A 339 -17.21 -30.33 1.66
C ASP A 339 -16.87 -30.11 3.15
N LYS A 340 -16.96 -31.18 3.95
CA LYS A 340 -16.68 -31.10 5.39
C LYS A 340 -15.27 -30.62 5.73
N LYS A 341 -14.28 -30.80 4.83
CA LYS A 341 -12.88 -30.42 5.06
C LYS A 341 -12.70 -28.89 5.05
N LEU A 342 -13.53 -28.16 4.31
CA LEU A 342 -13.51 -26.70 4.32
C LEU A 342 -13.92 -26.17 5.70
N PHE A 343 -15.05 -26.65 6.23
CA PHE A 343 -15.60 -26.18 7.50
C PHE A 343 -14.82 -26.68 8.72
N ALA A 344 -14.13 -27.81 8.59
CA ALA A 344 -13.27 -28.33 9.66
C ALA A 344 -12.05 -27.44 9.99
N LYS A 345 -11.79 -26.43 9.16
CA LYS A 345 -10.74 -25.44 9.41
C LYS A 345 -11.22 -24.26 10.26
N LEU A 346 -12.52 -24.16 10.51
CA LEU A 346 -13.09 -23.15 11.39
C LEU A 346 -13.05 -23.63 12.84
N GLU A 347 -12.52 -22.79 13.72
CA GLU A 347 -12.54 -23.00 15.16
C GLU A 347 -13.85 -22.46 15.73
N GLY A 348 -14.60 -23.26 16.49
CA GLY A 348 -16.01 -23.01 16.81
C GLY A 348 -16.35 -21.72 17.56
N ASN A 349 -15.40 -21.08 18.23
CA ASN A 349 -15.61 -19.86 19.03
C ASN A 349 -14.70 -18.70 18.61
N ARG A 350 -14.11 -18.77 17.43
CA ARG A 350 -13.23 -17.71 16.93
C ARG A 350 -13.96 -16.83 15.92
N GLY A 351 -13.82 -15.51 16.06
CA GLY A 351 -14.19 -14.55 15.05
C GLY A 351 -13.11 -14.46 13.95
N TYR A 352 -13.53 -14.37 12.69
CA TYR A 352 -12.67 -14.30 11.52
C TYR A 352 -12.96 -13.03 10.74
N LEU A 353 -11.92 -12.34 10.28
CA LEU A 353 -12.06 -11.32 9.26
C LEU A 353 -12.22 -11.96 7.87
N ALA A 354 -12.88 -11.26 6.96
CA ALA A 354 -13.11 -11.76 5.60
C ALA A 354 -11.83 -12.18 4.85
N PRO A 355 -10.67 -11.49 4.98
CA PRO A 355 -9.41 -11.94 4.39
C PRO A 355 -8.90 -13.28 4.94
N GLU A 356 -9.09 -13.54 6.24
CA GLU A 356 -8.72 -14.83 6.85
C GLU A 356 -9.55 -15.97 6.25
N LEU A 357 -10.86 -15.75 6.12
CA LEU A 357 -11.78 -16.74 5.52
C LEU A 357 -11.46 -16.97 4.03
N ARG A 358 -11.08 -15.93 3.27
CA ARG A 358 -10.59 -16.09 1.90
C ARG A 358 -9.33 -16.95 1.85
N THR A 359 -8.37 -16.71 2.75
CA THR A 359 -7.15 -17.52 2.83
C THR A 359 -7.45 -19.00 3.14
N ILE A 360 -8.39 -19.25 4.05
CA ILE A 360 -8.87 -20.60 4.37
C ILE A 360 -9.52 -21.25 3.15
N PHE A 361 -10.38 -20.51 2.44
CA PHE A 361 -11.03 -20.96 1.22
C PHE A 361 -10.04 -21.27 0.11
N ASP A 362 -9.13 -20.34 -0.19
CA ASP A 362 -8.12 -20.48 -1.25
C ASP A 362 -7.22 -21.69 -1.01
N GLY A 363 -6.79 -21.91 0.22
CA GLY A 363 -6.02 -23.09 0.61
C GLY A 363 -6.78 -24.41 0.41
N TRP A 364 -8.08 -24.45 0.72
CA TRP A 364 -8.94 -25.59 0.47
C TRP A 364 -9.22 -25.76 -1.03
N TYR A 365 -9.56 -24.69 -1.73
CA TYR A 365 -9.88 -24.68 -3.15
C TYR A 365 -8.70 -25.14 -4.01
N ASN A 366 -7.51 -24.59 -3.78
CA ASN A 366 -6.29 -24.99 -4.45
C ASN A 366 -5.96 -26.48 -4.21
N ASN A 367 -6.14 -26.95 -2.98
CA ASN A 367 -5.97 -28.36 -2.67
C ASN A 367 -6.96 -29.25 -3.44
N LYS A 368 -8.23 -28.83 -3.52
CA LYS A 368 -9.27 -29.54 -4.26
C LYS A 368 -9.01 -29.54 -5.77
N LEU A 369 -8.55 -28.41 -6.31
CA LEU A 369 -8.11 -28.33 -7.72
C LEU A 369 -6.99 -29.35 -8.01
N LYS A 370 -5.96 -29.38 -7.18
CA LYS A 370 -4.81 -30.28 -7.35
C LYS A 370 -5.14 -31.76 -7.13
N THR A 371 -6.05 -32.06 -6.21
CA THR A 371 -6.30 -33.48 -5.85
C THR A 371 -7.49 -34.10 -6.57
N THR A 372 -8.48 -33.30 -6.99
CA THR A 372 -9.74 -33.80 -7.53
C THR A 372 -9.97 -33.39 -8.97
N VAL A 373 -9.70 -32.14 -9.33
CA VAL A 373 -9.98 -31.60 -10.68
C VAL A 373 -8.79 -31.88 -11.61
N TYR A 374 -7.58 -31.66 -11.13
CA TYR A 374 -6.33 -31.82 -11.89
C TYR A 374 -5.34 -32.70 -11.13
N PRO A 375 -5.60 -34.01 -10.98
CA PRO A 375 -4.77 -34.89 -10.16
C PRO A 375 -3.32 -35.03 -10.63
N GLN A 376 -3.02 -34.68 -11.87
CA GLN A 376 -1.65 -34.63 -12.41
C GLN A 376 -0.77 -33.57 -11.71
N TYR A 377 -1.38 -32.59 -11.01
CA TYR A 377 -0.65 -31.57 -10.26
C TYR A 377 -0.59 -31.86 -8.75
N LYS A 378 -1.01 -33.02 -8.30
CA LYS A 378 -1.08 -33.39 -6.89
C LYS A 378 0.26 -33.28 -6.15
N GLU A 379 1.33 -33.61 -6.84
CA GLU A 379 2.70 -33.61 -6.26
C GLU A 379 3.37 -32.23 -6.31
N ILE A 380 2.81 -31.28 -7.06
CA ILE A 380 3.36 -29.93 -7.12
C ILE A 380 3.05 -29.19 -5.82
N THR A 381 4.11 -28.86 -5.09
CA THR A 381 4.04 -28.09 -3.83
C THR A 381 3.77 -26.61 -4.08
N THR A 382 3.18 -25.93 -3.12
CA THR A 382 3.04 -24.47 -3.17
C THR A 382 4.38 -23.80 -2.90
N VAL A 383 4.60 -22.59 -3.41
CA VAL A 383 5.82 -21.80 -3.15
C VAL A 383 6.07 -21.66 -1.64
N LYS A 384 5.03 -21.45 -0.84
CA LYS A 384 5.13 -21.41 0.62
C LYS A 384 5.66 -22.73 1.21
N THR A 385 5.18 -23.88 0.70
CA THR A 385 5.64 -25.21 1.13
C THR A 385 7.07 -25.48 0.68
N GLU A 386 7.48 -24.96 -0.48
CA GLU A 386 8.87 -25.07 -0.96
C GLU A 386 9.80 -24.19 -0.10
N VAL A 387 9.38 -22.97 0.25
CA VAL A 387 10.12 -22.11 1.18
C VAL A 387 10.18 -22.74 2.59
N GLU A 388 9.10 -23.37 3.05
CA GLU A 388 9.09 -24.09 4.33
C GLU A 388 9.91 -25.40 4.28
N LYS A 389 9.97 -26.09 3.15
CA LYS A 389 10.81 -27.27 2.94
C LYS A 389 12.27 -26.91 2.71
N ALA A 390 12.55 -25.77 2.10
CA ALA A 390 13.89 -25.21 1.96
C ALA A 390 14.48 -24.72 3.30
N LYS A 391 13.63 -24.57 4.36
CA LYS A 391 14.13 -24.48 5.73
C LYS A 391 14.72 -25.85 6.08
N PRO A 392 16.03 -25.94 6.34
CA PRO A 392 16.67 -27.22 6.63
C PRO A 392 15.95 -27.86 7.82
N LYS A 393 15.43 -29.06 7.62
CA LYS A 393 14.97 -29.95 8.69
C LYS A 393 16.21 -30.60 9.34
N GLY A 394 17.11 -29.79 9.89
CA GLY A 394 18.29 -30.22 10.61
C GLY A 394 18.23 -29.62 12.00
N ASP A 395 18.75 -30.33 12.96
CA ASP A 395 19.14 -29.76 14.23
C ASP A 395 20.28 -28.77 13.94
N ALA A 396 19.98 -27.46 14.01
CA ALA A 396 20.97 -26.43 13.69
C ALA A 396 22.21 -26.53 14.61
N TYR A 397 22.02 -27.07 15.79
CA TYR A 397 23.11 -27.40 16.70
C TYR A 397 24.00 -28.49 16.10
N LYS A 398 23.43 -29.55 15.55
CA LYS A 398 24.18 -30.65 14.90
C LYS A 398 24.92 -30.12 13.68
N GLU A 399 24.27 -29.31 12.83
CA GLU A 399 24.92 -28.67 11.69
C GLU A 399 26.14 -27.85 12.10
N LEU A 400 26.06 -27.06 13.19
CA LEU A 400 27.19 -26.30 13.71
C LEU A 400 28.31 -27.22 14.19
N MET A 401 27.96 -28.31 14.89
CA MET A 401 28.97 -29.26 15.39
C MET A 401 29.68 -30.05 14.28
N GLU A 402 28.97 -30.32 13.18
CA GLU A 402 29.51 -31.02 12.03
C GLU A 402 30.37 -30.14 11.10
N MET A 403 30.33 -28.80 11.26
CA MET A 403 31.24 -27.91 10.53
C MET A 403 32.70 -28.28 10.81
N ILE A 404 33.52 -28.30 9.79
CA ILE A 404 34.96 -28.59 9.93
C ILE A 404 35.66 -27.42 10.62
N GLY A 405 36.56 -27.69 11.54
CA GLY A 405 37.30 -26.67 12.28
C GLY A 405 36.44 -25.85 13.25
N LEU A 406 36.76 -24.56 13.37
CA LEU A 406 36.03 -23.56 14.16
C LEU A 406 35.93 -23.89 15.67
N THR A 407 36.93 -24.57 16.22
CA THR A 407 36.92 -25.11 17.58
C THR A 407 36.64 -24.03 18.64
N GLU A 408 37.37 -22.92 18.60
CA GLU A 408 37.18 -21.82 19.58
C GLU A 408 35.84 -21.10 19.38
N ALA A 409 35.43 -20.87 18.14
CA ALA A 409 34.13 -20.24 17.85
C ALA A 409 32.97 -21.11 18.37
N LYS A 410 33.00 -22.41 18.12
CA LYS A 410 32.01 -23.37 18.66
C LYS A 410 31.96 -23.34 20.18
N LYS A 411 33.12 -23.34 20.85
CA LYS A 411 33.23 -23.32 22.30
C LYS A 411 32.57 -22.08 22.90
N VAL A 412 32.87 -20.87 22.39
CA VAL A 412 32.29 -19.62 22.88
C VAL A 412 30.77 -19.58 22.64
N ILE A 413 30.30 -19.99 21.45
CA ILE A 413 28.88 -20.07 21.13
C ILE A 413 28.14 -21.03 22.07
N LEU A 414 28.71 -22.19 22.37
CA LEU A 414 28.13 -23.15 23.29
C LEU A 414 28.07 -22.62 24.72
N GLN A 415 29.12 -21.91 25.18
CA GLN A 415 29.12 -21.25 26.47
C GLN A 415 27.98 -20.22 26.57
N ALA A 416 27.82 -19.37 25.54
CA ALA A 416 26.74 -18.40 25.48
C ALA A 416 25.35 -19.07 25.51
N LEU A 417 25.12 -20.11 24.71
CA LEU A 417 23.87 -20.88 24.71
C LEU A 417 23.53 -21.50 26.06
N ASN A 418 24.52 -22.16 26.69
CA ASN A 418 24.32 -22.83 27.98
C ASN A 418 24.02 -21.83 29.09
N TYR A 419 24.71 -20.69 29.09
CA TYR A 419 24.49 -19.61 30.06
C TYR A 419 23.06 -19.06 29.95
N HIS A 420 22.58 -18.72 28.74
CA HIS A 420 21.24 -18.19 28.54
C HIS A 420 20.13 -19.23 28.75
N LYS A 421 20.37 -20.50 28.45
CA LYS A 421 19.45 -21.60 28.82
C LYS A 421 19.30 -21.71 30.34
N ALA A 422 20.41 -21.63 31.07
CA ALA A 422 20.36 -21.67 32.54
C ALA A 422 19.59 -20.49 33.12
N GLN A 423 19.81 -19.28 32.58
CA GLN A 423 19.11 -18.08 33.03
C GLN A 423 17.58 -18.17 32.73
N LYS A 424 17.20 -18.67 31.57
CA LYS A 424 15.80 -18.89 31.24
C LYS A 424 15.14 -19.86 32.24
N LEU A 425 15.80 -20.94 32.57
CA LEU A 425 15.33 -21.89 33.57
C LEU A 425 15.17 -21.27 34.98
N PHE A 426 16.03 -20.32 35.35
CA PHE A 426 15.89 -19.59 36.60
C PHE A 426 14.75 -18.58 36.57
N ALA A 427 14.56 -17.88 35.45
CA ALA A 427 13.43 -16.96 35.24
C ALA A 427 12.10 -17.70 35.29
N ASP A 428 11.99 -18.87 34.63
CA ASP A 428 10.79 -19.73 34.61
C ASP A 428 10.44 -20.26 36.03
N LYS A 429 11.43 -20.33 36.93
CA LYS A 429 11.23 -20.66 38.35
C LYS A 429 10.93 -19.46 39.25
N GLY A 430 10.70 -18.28 38.66
CA GLY A 430 10.33 -17.07 39.39
C GLY A 430 11.49 -16.35 40.11
N MET A 431 12.72 -16.72 39.83
CA MET A 431 13.89 -16.02 40.37
C MET A 431 14.18 -14.78 39.52
N LYS A 432 14.36 -13.62 40.17
CA LYS A 432 14.84 -12.41 39.50
C LYS A 432 16.28 -12.62 39.04
N VAL A 433 16.47 -12.72 37.75
CA VAL A 433 17.79 -12.83 37.10
C VAL A 433 17.90 -11.70 36.10
N ASP A 434 18.94 -10.86 36.27
CA ASP A 434 19.29 -9.89 35.23
C ASP A 434 19.72 -10.63 33.96
N ARG A 435 19.07 -10.36 32.85
CA ARG A 435 19.46 -10.90 31.54
C ARG A 435 20.58 -10.03 30.97
N PRO A 436 21.83 -10.51 30.92
CA PRO A 436 22.87 -9.76 30.22
C PRO A 436 22.59 -9.77 28.71
N ALA A 437 23.05 -8.72 28.06
CA ALA A 437 22.97 -8.63 26.62
C ALA A 437 23.67 -9.83 25.94
N MET A 438 23.10 -10.32 24.84
CA MET A 438 23.66 -11.46 24.08
C MET A 438 24.50 -11.03 22.88
N HIS A 439 24.84 -9.75 22.79
CA HIS A 439 25.56 -9.21 21.64
C HIS A 439 27.00 -9.75 21.56
N MET A 440 27.48 -9.94 20.33
CA MET A 440 28.74 -10.63 20.07
C MET A 440 29.62 -9.87 19.06
N VAL A 441 30.91 -10.15 19.12
CA VAL A 441 31.87 -9.77 18.08
C VAL A 441 32.47 -11.03 17.46
N PHE A 442 32.41 -11.13 16.12
CA PHE A 442 33.02 -12.19 15.33
C PHE A 442 34.28 -11.63 14.66
N THR A 443 35.46 -12.14 15.05
CA THR A 443 36.74 -11.69 14.51
C THR A 443 37.40 -12.78 13.69
N GLY A 444 37.85 -12.47 12.47
CA GLY A 444 38.54 -13.42 11.59
C GLY A 444 38.63 -12.94 10.15
N ASN A 445 39.46 -13.61 9.38
CA ASN A 445 39.69 -13.31 7.97
C ASN A 445 38.46 -13.65 7.08
N PRO A 446 38.37 -13.14 5.84
CA PRO A 446 37.32 -13.52 4.90
C PRO A 446 37.35 -15.02 4.63
N GLY A 447 36.17 -15.60 4.41
CA GLY A 447 36.04 -17.03 4.12
C GLY A 447 36.10 -17.96 5.33
N THR A 448 36.22 -17.46 6.56
CA THR A 448 36.22 -18.24 7.80
C THR A 448 34.81 -18.63 8.31
N ALA A 449 33.79 -18.56 7.46
CA ALA A 449 32.39 -18.94 7.72
C ALA A 449 31.65 -18.13 8.80
N LYS A 450 32.04 -16.88 9.09
CA LYS A 450 31.39 -16.02 10.11
C LYS A 450 29.88 -15.90 9.91
N THR A 451 29.43 -15.51 8.70
CA THR A 451 28.01 -15.33 8.36
C THR A 451 27.22 -16.65 8.44
N THR A 452 27.83 -17.77 8.02
CA THR A 452 27.21 -19.10 8.12
C THR A 452 26.97 -19.50 9.55
N VAL A 453 27.95 -19.28 10.41
CA VAL A 453 27.85 -19.57 11.85
C VAL A 453 26.83 -18.65 12.53
N ALA A 454 26.77 -17.36 12.17
CA ALA A 454 25.75 -16.42 12.67
C ALA A 454 24.33 -16.89 12.32
N ARG A 455 24.13 -17.40 11.10
CA ARG A 455 22.84 -17.95 10.65
C ARG A 455 22.44 -19.21 11.40
N LEU A 456 23.38 -20.11 11.65
CA LEU A 456 23.16 -21.30 12.48
C LEU A 456 22.86 -20.91 13.93
N PHE A 457 23.59 -19.95 14.47
CA PHE A 457 23.37 -19.44 15.81
C PHE A 457 21.95 -18.86 15.99
N ALA A 458 21.48 -18.04 15.05
CA ALA A 458 20.12 -17.51 15.07
C ALA A 458 19.06 -18.63 15.10
N ARG A 459 19.25 -19.69 14.31
CA ARG A 459 18.36 -20.87 14.33
C ARG A 459 18.40 -21.62 15.65
N ILE A 460 19.61 -21.86 16.19
CA ILE A 460 19.79 -22.53 17.49
C ILE A 460 19.10 -21.73 18.60
N MET A 461 19.25 -20.41 18.61
CA MET A 461 18.62 -19.55 19.60
C MET A 461 17.08 -19.64 19.55
N ARG A 462 16.51 -19.68 18.36
CA ARG A 462 15.05 -19.90 18.17
C ARG A 462 14.63 -21.30 18.63
N GLU A 463 15.34 -22.33 18.26
CA GLU A 463 15.04 -23.73 18.63
C GLU A 463 15.06 -23.94 20.15
N ASN A 464 15.84 -23.13 20.85
CA ASN A 464 15.88 -23.12 22.32
C ASN A 464 14.94 -22.09 22.97
N GLY A 465 14.12 -21.39 22.16
CA GLY A 465 13.16 -20.39 22.66
C GLY A 465 13.82 -19.17 23.29
N LEU A 466 15.03 -18.81 22.87
CA LEU A 466 15.76 -17.64 23.33
C LEU A 466 15.55 -16.43 22.41
N LEU A 467 15.16 -16.66 21.16
CA LEU A 467 14.71 -15.66 20.21
C LEU A 467 13.35 -16.08 19.63
N SER A 468 12.48 -15.12 19.37
CA SER A 468 11.11 -15.38 18.90
C SER A 468 11.05 -15.85 17.43
N ARG A 469 11.86 -15.28 16.54
CA ARG A 469 11.86 -15.58 15.08
C ARG A 469 13.11 -16.33 14.63
N GLY A 470 14.29 -15.98 15.11
CA GLY A 470 15.56 -16.64 14.81
C GLY A 470 16.00 -16.53 13.35
N HIS A 471 15.68 -15.44 12.67
CA HIS A 471 16.19 -15.10 11.34
C HIS A 471 17.47 -14.27 11.43
N LEU A 472 18.18 -14.12 10.33
CA LEU A 472 19.38 -13.30 10.22
C LEU A 472 19.13 -12.16 9.26
N VAL A 473 19.38 -10.93 9.70
CA VAL A 473 19.43 -9.73 8.86
C VAL A 473 20.90 -9.34 8.72
N GLU A 474 21.42 -9.37 7.51
CA GLU A 474 22.81 -9.05 7.18
C GLU A 474 22.88 -7.64 6.61
N VAL A 475 23.72 -6.80 7.19
CA VAL A 475 23.87 -5.39 6.82
C VAL A 475 25.35 -4.99 6.78
N GLY A 476 25.68 -4.07 5.86
CA GLY A 476 26.97 -3.41 5.79
C GLY A 476 26.82 -1.90 6.04
N ARG A 477 27.94 -1.16 5.97
CA ARG A 477 27.94 0.31 6.12
C ARG A 477 26.89 1.01 5.24
N GLY A 478 26.77 0.59 3.96
CA GLY A 478 25.83 1.19 3.01
C GLY A 478 24.35 1.03 3.37
N ASP A 479 24.05 0.05 4.24
CA ASP A 479 22.71 -0.24 4.73
C ASP A 479 22.36 0.49 6.04
N LEU A 480 23.35 1.06 6.71
CA LEU A 480 23.22 1.70 8.03
C LEU A 480 23.44 3.21 7.97
N VAL A 481 24.20 3.70 6.97
CA VAL A 481 24.51 5.13 6.84
C VAL A 481 23.59 5.76 5.81
N GLY A 482 22.83 6.75 6.23
CA GLY A 482 21.94 7.53 5.38
C GLY A 482 22.68 8.40 4.36
N LYS A 483 22.08 8.67 3.21
CA LYS A 483 22.63 9.56 2.16
C LYS A 483 22.53 11.04 2.51
N TYR A 484 21.67 11.40 3.45
CA TYR A 484 21.40 12.78 3.87
C TYR A 484 21.51 12.94 5.38
N VAL A 485 21.70 14.18 5.85
CA VAL A 485 21.76 14.54 7.27
C VAL A 485 20.47 14.12 7.96
N GLY A 486 20.54 13.43 9.10
CA GLY A 486 19.38 12.97 9.87
C GLY A 486 18.72 11.66 9.40
N TRP A 487 19.19 11.06 8.31
CA TRP A 487 18.62 9.79 7.81
C TRP A 487 19.32 8.55 8.38
N THR A 488 20.49 8.72 8.96
CA THR A 488 21.30 7.61 9.50
C THR A 488 20.58 6.92 10.64
N ALA A 489 20.06 7.69 11.59
CA ALA A 489 19.33 7.14 12.74
C ALA A 489 18.12 6.31 12.31
N GLN A 490 17.28 6.84 11.44
CA GLN A 490 16.10 6.15 10.90
C GLN A 490 16.47 4.88 10.14
N THR A 491 17.54 4.93 9.34
CA THR A 491 18.01 3.75 8.60
C THR A 491 18.47 2.65 9.56
N VAL A 492 19.19 2.99 10.62
CA VAL A 492 19.61 2.05 11.68
C VAL A 492 18.39 1.45 12.36
N GLN A 493 17.45 2.27 12.83
CA GLN A 493 16.23 1.81 13.51
C GLN A 493 15.45 0.83 12.63
N LYS A 494 15.21 1.15 11.39
CA LYS A 494 14.54 0.26 10.45
C LYS A 494 15.23 -1.10 10.29
N ARG A 495 16.58 -1.16 10.36
CA ARG A 495 17.31 -2.43 10.33
C ARG A 495 17.15 -3.20 11.63
N PHE A 496 17.07 -2.51 12.75
CA PHE A 496 16.79 -3.14 14.05
C PHE A 496 15.39 -3.74 14.09
N GLU A 497 14.35 -3.02 13.65
CA GLU A 497 12.99 -3.55 13.51
C GLU A 497 12.92 -4.78 12.61
N GLN A 498 13.63 -4.77 11.47
CA GLN A 498 13.70 -5.92 10.58
C GLN A 498 14.35 -7.15 11.24
N ALA A 499 15.26 -6.93 12.17
CA ALA A 499 16.00 -7.97 12.89
C ALA A 499 15.34 -8.39 14.21
N GLU A 500 14.25 -7.74 14.63
CA GLU A 500 13.53 -8.05 15.86
C GLU A 500 13.14 -9.53 15.94
N GLY A 501 13.38 -10.16 17.06
CA GLY A 501 13.20 -11.59 17.25
C GLY A 501 14.26 -12.47 16.59
N GLY A 502 15.34 -11.87 16.07
CA GLY A 502 16.38 -12.53 15.31
C GLY A 502 17.79 -12.03 15.61
N VAL A 503 18.64 -12.07 14.60
CA VAL A 503 20.05 -11.65 14.69
C VAL A 503 20.32 -10.58 13.64
N LEU A 504 20.82 -9.42 14.07
CA LEU A 504 21.38 -8.39 13.20
C LEU A 504 22.89 -8.63 13.07
N PHE A 505 23.32 -8.96 11.86
CA PHE A 505 24.72 -9.23 11.55
C PHE A 505 25.30 -8.05 10.75
N ILE A 506 26.22 -7.31 11.40
CA ILE A 506 26.87 -6.14 10.82
C ILE A 506 28.26 -6.55 10.33
N ASP A 507 28.38 -6.72 9.02
CA ASP A 507 29.67 -7.09 8.42
C ASP A 507 30.57 -5.88 8.21
N GLU A 508 31.88 -6.10 8.35
CA GLU A 508 32.90 -5.05 8.29
C GLU A 508 32.56 -3.83 9.17
N ALA A 509 32.07 -4.08 10.40
CA ALA A 509 31.56 -3.05 11.30
C ALA A 509 32.55 -1.90 11.55
N TYR A 510 33.85 -2.14 11.48
CA TYR A 510 34.90 -1.11 11.55
C TYR A 510 34.78 -0.05 10.46
N SER A 511 34.12 -0.35 9.34
CA SER A 511 33.88 0.60 8.25
C SER A 511 32.96 1.77 8.64
N LEU A 512 32.21 1.64 9.73
CA LEU A 512 31.38 2.70 10.29
C LEU A 512 32.24 3.84 10.90
N VAL A 513 33.47 3.56 11.30
CA VAL A 513 34.39 4.56 11.86
C VAL A 513 35.24 5.16 10.75
N ASP A 514 34.84 6.33 10.26
CA ASP A 514 35.68 7.18 9.41
C ASP A 514 36.58 8.06 10.29
N GLY A 515 37.81 8.31 9.86
CA GLY A 515 38.81 9.07 10.62
C GLY A 515 38.52 10.56 10.84
N ARG A 516 37.27 11.01 10.58
CA ARG A 516 36.80 12.38 10.82
C ARG A 516 35.72 12.37 11.90
N SER A 517 35.98 13.00 13.04
CA SER A 517 34.98 13.21 14.11
C SER A 517 33.76 13.95 13.57
N GLY A 518 32.55 13.50 13.91
CA GLY A 518 31.28 14.10 13.49
C GLY A 518 30.77 13.58 12.14
N SER A 519 31.20 12.39 11.72
CA SER A 519 30.74 11.74 10.51
C SER A 519 29.39 11.03 10.73
N TYR A 520 28.65 10.77 9.64
CA TYR A 520 27.43 9.95 9.67
C TYR A 520 27.62 8.55 10.29
N GLY A 521 28.86 8.05 10.30
CA GLY A 521 29.21 6.79 10.95
C GLY A 521 29.13 6.87 12.48
N ASP A 522 29.50 8.01 13.09
CA ASP A 522 29.39 8.21 14.53
C ASP A 522 27.92 8.27 14.97
N GLU A 523 27.05 8.90 14.15
CA GLU A 523 25.59 8.91 14.35
C GLU A 523 25.03 7.49 14.28
N ALA A 524 25.43 6.69 13.28
CA ALA A 524 25.02 5.29 13.18
C ALA A 524 25.43 4.48 14.42
N ILE A 525 26.66 4.63 14.90
CA ILE A 525 27.15 3.90 16.08
C ILE A 525 26.36 4.30 17.33
N ASN A 526 26.12 5.59 17.54
CA ASN A 526 25.36 6.07 18.70
C ASN A 526 23.93 5.50 18.69
N THR A 527 23.28 5.51 17.54
CA THR A 527 21.94 4.90 17.38
C THR A 527 21.99 3.39 17.61
N ILE A 528 22.98 2.67 17.03
CA ILE A 528 23.16 1.23 17.28
C ILE A 528 23.29 0.94 18.78
N VAL A 529 24.08 1.72 19.52
CA VAL A 529 24.27 1.55 20.98
C VAL A 529 22.94 1.72 21.73
N GLN A 530 22.11 2.67 21.31
CA GLN A 530 20.80 2.90 21.88
C GLN A 530 19.85 1.73 21.58
N GLU A 531 19.76 1.31 20.31
CA GLU A 531 18.86 0.24 19.89
C GLU A 531 19.29 -1.14 20.46
N MET A 532 20.58 -1.38 20.66
CA MET A 532 21.07 -2.59 21.38
C MET A 532 20.50 -2.69 22.80
N GLU A 533 20.22 -1.57 23.45
CA GLU A 533 19.59 -1.58 24.78
C GLU A 533 18.07 -1.76 24.67
N ASN A 534 17.43 -1.11 23.70
CA ASN A 534 15.98 -1.18 23.49
C ASN A 534 15.52 -2.61 23.14
N TYR A 535 16.28 -3.32 22.32
CA TYR A 535 15.96 -4.69 21.84
C TYR A 535 16.72 -5.80 22.57
N ARG A 536 17.37 -5.53 23.71
CA ARG A 536 18.27 -6.47 24.41
C ARG A 536 17.66 -7.83 24.76
N ASP A 537 16.33 -7.90 24.91
CA ASP A 537 15.64 -9.10 25.38
C ASP A 537 15.27 -10.09 24.28
N ASP A 538 15.09 -9.66 23.04
CA ASP A 538 14.65 -10.51 21.92
C ASP A 538 15.47 -10.31 20.63
N MET A 539 16.67 -9.73 20.72
CA MET A 539 17.56 -9.59 19.57
C MET A 539 19.04 -9.74 19.93
N VAL A 540 19.81 -10.30 19.01
CA VAL A 540 21.27 -10.36 19.11
C VAL A 540 21.91 -9.54 18.00
N VAL A 541 22.80 -8.62 18.36
CA VAL A 541 23.66 -7.93 17.39
C VAL A 541 25.02 -8.62 17.35
N ILE A 542 25.46 -8.96 16.14
CA ILE A 542 26.77 -9.54 15.88
C ILE A 542 27.56 -8.59 14.99
N PHE A 543 28.64 -8.05 15.52
CA PHE A 543 29.60 -7.25 14.76
C PHE A 543 30.68 -8.17 14.18
N ALA A 544 30.93 -8.12 12.89
CA ALA A 544 31.94 -8.96 12.24
C ALA A 544 33.01 -8.12 11.54
N GLY A 545 34.24 -8.63 11.53
CA GLY A 545 35.35 -7.98 10.84
C GLY A 545 36.72 -8.58 11.11
N TYR A 546 37.75 -7.90 10.61
CA TYR A 546 39.15 -8.29 10.82
C TYR A 546 39.57 -8.04 12.28
N PRO A 547 40.34 -8.95 12.90
CA PRO A 547 40.69 -8.86 14.32
C PRO A 547 41.26 -7.51 14.74
N ASP A 548 42.30 -7.02 14.07
CA ASP A 548 43.00 -5.78 14.45
C ASP A 548 42.09 -4.55 14.30
N ARG A 549 41.29 -4.49 13.22
CA ARG A 549 40.35 -3.39 12.98
C ARG A 549 39.16 -3.40 13.91
N MET A 550 38.69 -4.58 14.32
CA MET A 550 37.59 -4.70 15.27
C MET A 550 38.04 -4.29 16.68
N GLU A 551 39.28 -4.54 17.05
CA GLU A 551 39.84 -4.07 18.34
C GLU A 551 39.89 -2.55 18.37
N GLU A 552 40.39 -1.88 17.33
CA GLU A 552 40.37 -0.42 17.22
C GLU A 552 38.93 0.14 17.26
N PHE A 553 38.00 -0.49 16.56
CA PHE A 553 36.60 -0.13 16.54
C PHE A 553 35.97 -0.13 17.92
N LEU A 554 36.23 -1.17 18.70
CA LEU A 554 35.73 -1.30 20.09
C LEU A 554 36.42 -0.36 21.08
N GLN A 555 37.68 -0.05 20.86
CA GLN A 555 38.42 0.92 21.69
C GLN A 555 37.88 2.33 21.51
N LYS A 556 37.50 2.71 20.29
CA LYS A 556 36.95 4.04 19.98
C LYS A 556 35.51 4.20 20.51
N ASN A 557 34.79 3.11 20.81
CA ASN A 557 33.39 3.14 21.19
C ASN A 557 33.16 2.36 22.52
N PRO A 558 33.44 2.98 23.67
CA PRO A 558 33.28 2.32 24.99
C PRO A 558 31.84 1.84 25.26
N GLY A 559 30.84 2.54 24.71
CA GLY A 559 29.44 2.16 24.81
C GLY A 559 29.11 0.82 24.14
N LEU A 560 29.68 0.52 22.96
CA LEU A 560 29.59 -0.78 22.32
C LEU A 560 30.30 -1.85 23.13
N ARG A 561 31.54 -1.57 23.58
CA ARG A 561 32.37 -2.52 24.33
C ARG A 561 31.68 -3.03 25.58
N SER A 562 30.97 -2.17 26.31
CA SER A 562 30.26 -2.55 27.53
C SER A 562 29.04 -3.44 27.31
N ARG A 563 28.45 -3.43 26.11
CA ARG A 563 27.24 -4.20 25.73
C ARG A 563 27.55 -5.50 25.01
N ILE A 564 28.79 -5.71 24.58
CA ILE A 564 29.22 -6.93 23.89
C ILE A 564 29.71 -7.92 24.96
N ALA A 565 28.97 -9.03 25.10
CA ALA A 565 29.26 -10.05 26.11
C ALA A 565 30.23 -11.13 25.63
N TYR A 566 30.26 -11.38 24.31
CA TYR A 566 31.02 -12.50 23.77
C TYR A 566 31.92 -12.09 22.59
N HIS A 567 33.18 -12.52 22.65
CA HIS A 567 34.17 -12.38 21.60
C HIS A 567 34.40 -13.75 20.98
N VAL A 568 34.07 -13.93 19.72
CA VAL A 568 34.12 -15.20 19.03
C VAL A 568 35.20 -15.15 17.93
N PRO A 569 36.38 -15.73 18.18
CA PRO A 569 37.46 -15.77 17.19
C PRO A 569 37.24 -16.85 16.16
N PHE A 570 37.41 -16.49 14.90
CA PHE A 570 37.42 -17.41 13.76
C PHE A 570 38.84 -17.48 13.23
N ALA A 571 39.55 -18.54 13.61
CA ALA A 571 40.88 -18.83 13.08
C ALA A 571 40.83 -19.22 11.61
N ASP A 572 41.94 -19.01 10.89
CA ASP A 572 42.06 -19.51 9.54
C ASP A 572 42.08 -21.05 9.54
N TYR A 573 41.52 -21.64 8.52
CA TYR A 573 41.52 -23.09 8.37
C TYR A 573 42.95 -23.65 8.11
N SER A 574 43.28 -24.75 8.73
CA SER A 574 44.51 -25.49 8.42
C SER A 574 44.41 -26.11 7.02
N VAL A 575 45.55 -26.53 6.47
CA VAL A 575 45.58 -27.20 5.15
C VAL A 575 44.74 -28.47 5.17
N GLU A 576 44.78 -29.24 6.26
CA GLU A 576 44.01 -30.47 6.43
C GLU A 576 42.48 -30.18 6.51
N GLU A 577 42.08 -29.09 7.18
CA GLU A 577 40.71 -28.67 7.25
C GLU A 577 40.18 -28.18 5.89
N LEU A 578 40.98 -27.41 5.14
CA LEU A 578 40.66 -27.01 3.76
C LEU A 578 40.49 -28.20 2.82
N CYS A 579 41.39 -29.19 2.91
CA CYS A 579 41.25 -30.42 2.14
C CYS A 579 39.94 -31.16 2.49
N SER A 580 39.62 -31.24 3.76
CA SER A 580 38.38 -31.87 4.23
C SER A 580 37.13 -31.13 3.75
N ILE A 581 37.14 -29.78 3.75
CA ILE A 581 36.08 -28.96 3.20
C ILE A 581 35.92 -29.20 1.68
N CYS A 582 37.01 -29.21 0.92
CA CYS A 582 36.99 -29.49 -0.51
C CYS A 582 36.39 -30.86 -0.81
N LEU A 583 36.74 -31.89 -0.03
CA LEU A 583 36.23 -33.24 -0.20
C LEU A 583 34.71 -33.32 0.06
N LEU A 584 34.18 -32.56 1.01
CA LEU A 584 32.73 -32.47 1.25
C LEU A 584 31.97 -31.90 0.05
N TYR A 585 32.56 -30.94 -0.67
CA TYR A 585 31.92 -30.32 -1.85
C TYR A 585 32.14 -31.10 -3.15
N THR A 586 33.17 -31.92 -3.22
CA THR A 586 33.53 -32.71 -4.43
C THR A 586 33.09 -34.18 -4.35
N SER A 587 32.66 -34.64 -3.19
CA SER A 587 32.12 -36.00 -3.01
C SER A 587 30.73 -36.09 -3.70
N PRO A 588 30.49 -37.05 -4.62
CA PRO A 588 29.20 -37.20 -5.25
C PRO A 588 28.14 -37.44 -4.17
N SER A 589 27.03 -36.69 -4.27
CA SER A 589 25.88 -36.88 -3.39
C SER A 589 25.42 -38.34 -3.45
N PRO A 590 24.97 -38.95 -2.32
CA PRO A 590 24.37 -40.29 -2.35
C PRO A 590 23.21 -40.45 -3.35
N ARG A 591 22.67 -39.34 -3.89
CA ARG A 591 21.66 -39.32 -4.95
C ARG A 591 22.26 -39.59 -6.35
N ASP A 592 23.53 -39.28 -6.57
CA ASP A 592 24.17 -39.47 -7.87
C ASP A 592 24.65 -40.94 -8.07
N LEU A 593 24.69 -41.71 -6.98
CA LEU A 593 25.04 -43.13 -7.00
C LEU A 593 23.85 -44.08 -7.24
N SER A 594 22.61 -43.54 -7.31
CA SER A 594 21.40 -44.35 -7.51
C SER A 594 20.94 -44.44 -8.96
N THR A 595 21.71 -43.95 -9.93
CA THR A 595 21.38 -43.99 -11.37
C THR A 595 22.44 -44.73 -12.20
N SER A 596 23.08 -45.74 -11.63
CA SER A 596 23.90 -46.71 -12.41
C SER A 596 23.36 -48.13 -12.26
#